data_553c4864b065c0946c032cc1647cf6dc
#
_entry.id   553c4864b065c0946c032cc1647cf6dc
#
_cell.length_a   1.000
_cell.length_b   1.000
_cell.length_c   1.000
_cell.angle_alpha   90.00
_cell.angle_beta   90.00
_cell.angle_gamma   90.00
#
_symmetry.space_group_name_H-M   'P 1'
#
loop_
_entity.id
_entity.type
_entity.pdbx_description
1 polymer ?
#
loop_
_entity_poly.entity_id
_entity_poly.type
_entity_poly.pdbx_seq_one_letter_code
_entity_poly.pdbx_strand_id
1 'polypeptide(L)'
;MNTKKNLGIWMDHSSASYFDASSPSEGWSTQSKFTHEVKEEAIHKGENHMHTKQQQLQEAYYKEIGQEILKYDHVLLFGPTDAKSELYNYLQKDHHFKDIKFDIESSDKMTDNEKQALVRDHFSPQE
;
A
#
# COMPACT_ATOMS: atom_id res chain seq x y z
N MET A 1 9.41 3.06 27.48
CA MET A 1 10.16 2.72 26.27
C MET A 1 9.30 2.89 25.06
N ASN A 2 9.76 3.69 24.12
CA ASN A 2 9.02 3.90 22.91
C ASN A 2 9.43 2.88 21.87
N THR A 3 8.61 1.87 21.71
CA THR A 3 8.82 0.89 20.66
C THR A 3 8.10 1.40 19.41
N LYS A 4 8.87 1.81 18.43
CA LYS A 4 8.29 2.24 17.16
C LYS A 4 7.73 1.04 16.42
N LYS A 5 6.55 1.20 15.88
CA LYS A 5 5.92 0.18 15.03
C LYS A 5 6.24 0.49 13.58
N ASN A 6 6.85 -0.47 12.92
CA ASN A 6 7.30 -0.32 11.53
C ASN A 6 6.56 -1.31 10.64
N LEU A 7 6.14 -0.83 9.47
CA LEU A 7 5.37 -1.63 8.53
C LEU A 7 5.96 -1.50 7.14
N GLY A 8 6.12 -2.63 6.45
CA GLY A 8 6.47 -2.63 5.03
C GLY A 8 5.24 -2.99 4.21
N ILE A 9 5.02 -2.25 3.12
CA ILE A 9 3.92 -2.52 2.20
C ILE A 9 4.47 -2.65 0.78
N TRP A 10 4.35 -3.86 0.22
CA TRP A 10 4.58 -4.05 -1.20
C TRP A 10 3.23 -3.84 -1.89
N MET A 11 3.19 -3.00 -2.93
CA MET A 11 1.91 -2.72 -3.57
C MET A 11 2.05 -2.39 -5.04
N ASP A 12 0.95 -2.64 -5.73
CA ASP A 12 0.72 -2.12 -7.07
C ASP A 12 -0.71 -1.55 -7.08
N HIS A 13 -1.27 -1.31 -8.25
CA HIS A 13 -2.62 -0.74 -8.34
C HIS A 13 -3.73 -1.74 -8.02
N SER A 14 -3.40 -3.02 -7.90
CA SER A 14 -4.38 -4.10 -7.68
C SER A 14 -4.38 -4.65 -6.28
N SER A 15 -3.22 -4.71 -5.63
CA SER A 15 -3.11 -5.32 -4.31
C SER A 15 -1.97 -4.72 -3.51
N ALA A 16 -2.09 -4.84 -2.19
CA ALA A 16 -1.05 -4.43 -1.25
C ALA A 16 -0.83 -5.58 -0.26
N SER A 17 0.43 -5.91 -0.04
CA SER A 17 0.83 -6.92 0.93
C SER A 17 1.55 -6.24 2.08
N TYR A 18 1.16 -6.58 3.29
CA TYR A 18 1.68 -5.94 4.50
C TYR A 18 2.62 -6.87 5.24
N PHE A 19 3.72 -6.30 5.72
CA PHE A 19 4.72 -7.05 6.49
C PHE A 19 5.11 -6.21 7.71
N ASP A 20 4.63 -6.63 8.88
CA ASP A 20 5.02 -5.98 10.13
C ASP A 20 6.50 -6.31 10.38
N ALA A 21 7.31 -5.29 10.61
CA ALA A 21 8.75 -5.48 10.75
C ALA A 21 9.13 -6.37 11.93
N SER A 22 8.27 -6.46 12.95
CA SER A 22 8.51 -7.35 14.09
C SER A 22 8.19 -8.81 13.79
N SER A 23 7.34 -9.08 12.77
CA SER A 23 6.95 -10.43 12.39
C SER A 23 6.69 -10.49 10.88
N PRO A 24 7.73 -10.31 10.04
CA PRO A 24 7.53 -10.22 8.59
C PRO A 24 6.94 -11.47 7.94
N SER A 25 7.06 -12.62 8.59
CA SER A 25 6.50 -13.86 8.06
C SER A 25 4.99 -13.96 8.20
N GLU A 26 4.39 -13.08 9.00
CA GLU A 26 2.94 -13.07 9.25
C GLU A 26 2.26 -11.95 8.45
N GLY A 27 2.39 -12.02 7.14
CA GLY A 27 1.84 -10.99 6.27
C GLY A 27 0.34 -11.11 6.05
N TRP A 28 -0.28 -10.02 5.65
CA TRP A 28 -1.69 -9.98 5.22
C TRP A 28 -1.80 -9.05 4.03
N SER A 29 -2.99 -8.93 3.45
CA SER A 29 -3.12 -8.14 2.24
C SER A 29 -4.47 -7.45 2.12
N THR A 30 -4.50 -6.41 1.30
CA THR A 30 -5.69 -5.70 0.85
C THR A 30 -5.71 -5.73 -0.67
N GLN A 31 -6.86 -5.95 -1.26
CA GLN A 31 -6.98 -5.98 -2.72
C GLN A 31 -7.97 -4.93 -3.19
N SER A 32 -7.65 -4.33 -4.33
CA SER A 32 -8.56 -3.39 -4.97
C SER A 32 -9.81 -4.14 -5.42
N LYS A 33 -10.96 -3.48 -5.27
CA LYS A 33 -12.24 -4.04 -5.71
C LYS A 33 -12.52 -3.79 -7.19
N PHE A 34 -11.58 -3.14 -7.88
CA PHE A 34 -11.70 -2.94 -9.32
C PHE A 34 -11.36 -4.24 -10.03
N THR A 35 -12.39 -5.07 -10.27
CA THR A 35 -12.25 -6.38 -10.86
C THR A 35 -12.61 -6.33 -12.33
N HIS A 36 -12.35 -7.45 -13.03
CA HIS A 36 -12.71 -7.59 -14.43
C HIS A 36 -14.23 -7.39 -14.65
N GLU A 37 -15.05 -7.89 -13.73
CA GLU A 37 -16.50 -7.72 -13.80
C GLU A 37 -16.92 -6.25 -13.74
N VAL A 38 -16.31 -5.49 -12.85
CA VAL A 38 -16.57 -4.06 -12.73
C VAL A 38 -16.18 -3.35 -14.02
N LYS A 39 -15.04 -3.74 -14.62
CA LYS A 39 -14.57 -3.15 -15.86
C LYS A 39 -15.55 -3.40 -17.00
N GLU A 40 -16.06 -4.63 -17.12
CA GLU A 40 -17.04 -4.97 -18.15
C GLU A 40 -18.34 -4.19 -17.98
N GLU A 41 -18.83 -4.09 -16.75
CA GLU A 41 -20.01 -3.32 -16.45
C GLU A 41 -19.85 -1.86 -16.84
N ALA A 42 -18.70 -1.28 -16.53
CA ALA A 42 -18.41 0.12 -16.86
C ALA A 42 -18.35 0.35 -18.36
N ILE A 43 -17.79 -0.60 -19.12
CA ILE A 43 -17.71 -0.51 -20.57
C ILE A 43 -19.11 -0.44 -21.18
N HIS A 44 -20.05 -1.23 -20.68
CA HIS A 44 -21.44 -1.21 -21.19
C HIS A 44 -22.16 0.11 -20.87
N LYS A 45 -21.71 0.84 -19.86
CA LYS A 45 -22.33 2.11 -19.46
C LYS A 45 -21.62 3.34 -20.00
N GLY A 46 -20.52 3.14 -20.73
CA GLY A 46 -19.78 4.21 -21.34
C GLY A 46 -18.49 4.56 -20.61
N GLU A 47 -17.60 5.19 -21.35
CA GLU A 47 -16.24 5.47 -20.89
C GLU A 47 -16.17 6.38 -19.67
N ASN A 48 -16.99 7.44 -19.65
CA ASN A 48 -17.00 8.38 -18.52
C ASN A 48 -17.41 7.69 -17.23
N HIS A 49 -18.36 6.78 -17.31
CA HIS A 49 -18.81 6.01 -16.16
C HIS A 49 -17.69 5.12 -15.64
N MET A 50 -16.92 4.53 -16.55
CA MET A 50 -15.79 3.70 -16.18
C MET A 50 -14.71 4.49 -15.40
N HIS A 51 -14.39 5.70 -15.85
CA HIS A 51 -13.42 6.54 -15.18
C HIS A 51 -13.86 6.90 -13.76
N THR A 52 -15.12 7.29 -13.60
CA THR A 52 -15.66 7.64 -12.28
C THR A 52 -15.60 6.46 -11.33
N LYS A 53 -16.04 5.30 -11.80
CA LYS A 53 -16.07 4.10 -10.96
C LYS A 53 -14.65 3.64 -10.60
N GLN A 54 -13.74 3.68 -11.58
CA GLN A 54 -12.34 3.32 -11.34
C GLN A 54 -11.72 4.23 -10.29
N GLN A 55 -11.96 5.52 -10.38
CA GLN A 55 -11.43 6.48 -9.41
C GLN A 55 -11.98 6.21 -8.01
N GLN A 56 -13.28 5.97 -7.89
CA GLN A 56 -13.89 5.68 -6.60
C GLN A 56 -13.32 4.42 -5.96
N LEU A 57 -13.12 3.37 -6.75
CA LEU A 57 -12.57 2.12 -6.24
C LEU A 57 -11.10 2.26 -5.89
N GLN A 58 -10.36 3.07 -6.64
CA GLN A 58 -8.96 3.34 -6.34
C GLN A 58 -8.83 4.09 -5.01
N GLU A 59 -9.68 5.08 -4.79
CA GLU A 59 -9.68 5.83 -3.53
C GLU A 59 -10.08 4.94 -2.35
N ALA A 60 -11.05 4.06 -2.54
CA ALA A 60 -11.46 3.12 -1.50
C ALA A 60 -10.31 2.17 -1.13
N TYR A 61 -9.57 1.71 -2.14
CA TYR A 61 -8.41 0.88 -1.95
C TYR A 61 -7.33 1.60 -1.13
N TYR A 62 -7.01 2.84 -1.50
CA TYR A 62 -6.01 3.62 -0.77
C TYR A 62 -6.47 3.94 0.65
N LYS A 63 -7.77 4.18 0.84
CA LYS A 63 -8.32 4.42 2.18
C LYS A 63 -8.15 3.21 3.09
N GLU A 64 -8.41 2.00 2.57
CA GLU A 64 -8.23 0.78 3.34
C GLU A 64 -6.76 0.59 3.75
N ILE A 65 -5.84 0.85 2.82
CA ILE A 65 -4.41 0.78 3.12
C ILE A 65 -4.06 1.81 4.20
N GLY A 66 -4.59 3.01 4.08
CA GLY A 66 -4.34 4.06 5.06
C GLY A 66 -4.78 3.68 6.47
N GLN A 67 -5.89 2.96 6.60
CA GLN A 67 -6.35 2.53 7.91
C GLN A 67 -5.39 1.56 8.56
N GLU A 68 -4.73 0.71 7.78
CA GLU A 68 -3.69 -0.16 8.31
C GLU A 68 -2.45 0.63 8.71
N ILE A 69 -2.10 1.64 7.92
CA ILE A 69 -0.93 2.49 8.17
C ILE A 69 -1.05 3.25 9.49
N LEU A 70 -2.26 3.66 9.86
CA LEU A 70 -2.48 4.44 11.10
C LEU A 70 -2.05 3.71 12.37
N LYS A 71 -1.87 2.41 12.31
CA LYS A 71 -1.43 1.61 13.45
C LYS A 71 0.09 1.64 13.64
N TYR A 72 0.81 2.31 12.74
CA TYR A 72 2.27 2.26 12.68
C TYR A 72 2.88 3.65 12.69
N ASP A 73 4.17 3.72 13.05
CA ASP A 73 4.90 4.99 13.16
C ASP A 73 5.77 5.26 11.94
N HIS A 74 6.24 4.20 11.28
CA HIS A 74 7.14 4.32 10.15
C HIS A 74 6.75 3.24 9.12
N VAL A 75 6.55 3.67 7.89
CA VAL A 75 6.05 2.78 6.82
C VAL A 75 6.97 2.86 5.61
N LEU A 76 7.34 1.68 5.10
CA LEU A 76 8.06 1.56 3.83
C LEU A 76 7.05 1.15 2.76
N LEU A 77 6.93 1.98 1.72
CA LEU A 77 6.12 1.66 0.55
C LEU A 77 7.06 1.26 -0.58
N PHE A 78 6.88 0.06 -1.13
CA PHE A 78 7.73 -0.40 -2.22
C PHE A 78 6.91 -1.20 -3.23
N GLY A 79 7.46 -1.36 -4.41
CA GLY A 79 6.78 -2.08 -5.49
C GLY A 79 7.17 -1.55 -6.87
N PRO A 80 6.65 -2.20 -7.92
CA PRO A 80 7.10 -1.91 -9.29
C PRO A 80 6.37 -0.75 -9.98
N THR A 81 5.25 -0.27 -9.44
CA THR A 81 4.44 0.76 -10.09
C THR A 81 4.44 2.06 -9.30
N ASP A 82 3.77 3.07 -9.85
CA ASP A 82 3.62 4.36 -9.19
C ASP A 82 2.52 4.38 -8.13
N ALA A 83 1.84 3.25 -7.91
CA ALA A 83 0.77 3.16 -6.93
C ALA A 83 1.23 3.63 -5.55
N LYS A 84 2.45 3.30 -5.16
CA LYS A 84 3.02 3.70 -3.87
C LYS A 84 3.10 5.22 -3.74
N SER A 85 3.48 5.91 -4.81
CA SER A 85 3.55 7.36 -4.81
C SER A 85 2.17 8.00 -4.82
N GLU A 86 1.23 7.41 -5.54
CA GLU A 86 -0.15 7.87 -5.55
C GLU A 86 -0.78 7.74 -4.17
N LEU A 87 -0.54 6.61 -3.50
CA LEU A 87 -1.00 6.40 -2.14
C LEU A 87 -0.42 7.46 -1.20
N TYR A 88 0.88 7.67 -1.27
CA TYR A 88 1.55 8.66 -0.44
C TYR A 88 0.90 10.04 -0.62
N ASN A 89 0.71 10.46 -1.87
CA ASN A 89 0.08 11.75 -2.17
C ASN A 89 -1.35 11.82 -1.65
N TYR A 90 -2.09 10.74 -1.76
CA TYR A 90 -3.46 10.66 -1.23
C TYR A 90 -3.48 10.86 0.29
N LEU A 91 -2.56 10.19 0.99
CA LEU A 91 -2.50 10.26 2.46
C LEU A 91 -2.02 11.61 2.96
N GLN A 92 -1.17 12.32 2.19
CA GLN A 92 -0.66 13.63 2.60
C GLN A 92 -1.75 14.70 2.70
N LYS A 93 -2.90 14.45 2.11
CA LYS A 93 -4.05 15.35 2.21
C LYS A 93 -4.78 15.22 3.55
N ASP A 94 -4.47 14.18 4.31
CA ASP A 94 -5.11 13.90 5.59
C ASP A 94 -4.11 14.11 6.71
N HIS A 95 -4.42 15.04 7.61
CA HIS A 95 -3.52 15.38 8.71
C HIS A 95 -3.30 14.24 9.71
N HIS A 96 -4.12 13.21 9.69
CA HIS A 96 -3.94 12.05 10.56
C HIS A 96 -2.63 11.31 10.28
N PHE A 97 -2.05 11.51 9.11
CA PHE A 97 -0.82 10.83 8.69
C PHE A 97 0.44 11.67 8.85
N LYS A 98 0.32 12.90 9.35
CA LYS A 98 1.44 13.84 9.39
C LYS A 98 2.62 13.38 10.26
N ASP A 99 2.34 12.61 11.30
CA ASP A 99 3.39 12.15 12.23
C ASP A 99 3.97 10.79 11.83
N ILE A 100 3.47 10.20 10.76
CA ILE A 100 3.95 8.91 10.28
C ILE A 100 5.05 9.16 9.25
N LYS A 101 6.20 8.50 9.45
CA LYS A 101 7.30 8.60 8.51
C LYS A 101 7.10 7.61 7.37
N PHE A 102 7.28 8.08 6.14
CA PHE A 102 7.16 7.24 4.94
C PHE A 102 8.49 7.17 4.20
N ASP A 103 8.89 5.96 3.84
CA ASP A 103 9.98 5.72 2.91
C ASP A 103 9.36 5.09 1.67
N ILE A 104 9.80 5.51 0.50
CA ILE A 104 9.27 5.00 -0.77
C ILE A 104 10.43 4.48 -1.60
N GLU A 105 10.35 3.21 -2.02
CA GLU A 105 11.38 2.59 -2.82
C GLU A 105 10.77 1.85 -4.01
N SER A 106 11.39 2.00 -5.17
CA SER A 106 11.01 1.22 -6.34
C SER A 106 11.64 -0.16 -6.27
N SER A 107 10.90 -1.18 -6.68
CA SER A 107 11.42 -2.53 -6.74
C SER A 107 10.75 -3.27 -7.89
N ASP A 108 11.44 -4.28 -8.41
CA ASP A 108 10.85 -5.17 -9.40
C ASP A 108 9.91 -6.16 -8.73
N LYS A 109 9.33 -7.05 -9.51
CA LYS A 109 8.54 -8.15 -8.95
C LYS A 109 9.40 -8.97 -8.01
N MET A 110 8.82 -9.35 -6.88
CA MET A 110 9.54 -10.07 -5.82
C MET A 110 8.70 -11.23 -5.33
N THR A 111 9.38 -12.29 -4.89
CA THR A 111 8.70 -13.36 -4.17
C THR A 111 8.33 -12.87 -2.77
N ASP A 112 7.43 -13.58 -2.11
CA ASP A 112 7.05 -13.23 -0.75
C ASP A 112 8.24 -13.25 0.21
N ASN A 113 9.13 -14.22 0.04
CA ASN A 113 10.34 -14.29 0.87
C ASN A 113 11.24 -13.08 0.67
N GLU A 114 11.36 -12.63 -0.58
CA GLU A 114 12.16 -11.44 -0.89
C GLU A 114 11.53 -10.17 -0.28
N LYS A 115 10.20 -10.08 -0.34
CA LYS A 115 9.49 -8.94 0.27
C LYS A 115 9.71 -8.90 1.77
N GLN A 116 9.58 -10.05 2.42
CA GLN A 116 9.80 -10.16 3.87
C GLN A 116 11.23 -9.78 4.25
N ALA A 117 12.19 -10.27 3.48
CA ALA A 117 13.60 -9.97 3.74
C ALA A 117 13.89 -8.48 3.56
N LEU A 118 13.31 -7.85 2.55
CA LEU A 118 13.51 -6.43 2.31
C LEU A 118 12.98 -5.60 3.49
N VAL A 119 11.78 -5.92 3.97
CA VAL A 119 11.18 -5.22 5.10
C VAL A 119 12.02 -5.40 6.35
N ARG A 120 12.41 -6.62 6.64
CA ARG A 120 13.26 -6.92 7.81
C ARG A 120 14.55 -6.12 7.74
N ASP A 121 15.22 -6.14 6.60
CA ASP A 121 16.52 -5.48 6.45
C ASP A 121 16.39 -3.97 6.49
N HIS A 122 15.31 -3.43 5.90
CA HIS A 122 15.09 -1.98 5.90
C HIS A 122 14.94 -1.41 7.31
N PHE A 123 14.26 -2.14 8.18
CA PHE A 123 13.99 -1.69 9.55
C PHE A 123 14.93 -2.29 10.58
N SER A 124 15.94 -3.03 10.15
CA SER A 124 16.92 -3.59 11.08
C SER A 124 17.68 -2.48 11.79
N PRO A 125 17.97 -2.65 13.10
CA PRO A 125 18.80 -1.67 13.79
C PRO A 125 20.17 -1.60 13.14
N GLN A 126 20.65 -0.38 12.95
CA GLN A 126 22.00 -0.18 12.44
C GLN A 126 22.96 0.01 13.60
N GLU A 127 23.99 -0.78 13.59
CA GLU A 127 25.02 -0.70 14.62
C GLU A 127 26.24 0.03 14.13
#